data_4e0e98a969f9a6427962845432463fc5
#
_entry.id   4e0e98a969f9a6427962845432463fc5
#
_cell.length_a   1.000
_cell.length_b   1.000
_cell.length_c   1.000
_cell.angle_alpha   90.00
_cell.angle_beta   90.00
_cell.angle_gamma   90.00
#
_symmetry.space_group_name_H-M   'P 1'
#
loop_
_entity.id
_entity.type
_entity.pdbx_description
1 polymer ?
#
loop_
_entity_poly.entity_id
_entity_poly.type
_entity_poly.pdbx_seq_one_letter_code
_entity_poly.pdbx_strand_id
1 'polypeptide(L)'
;MNTKLVIYTLLFVILLLPAVTYAEPRGQGFNKRQHQQMRRIEQGIMRGDLSPQEARRLIHRERELRRKKEFYASDGRLTPEERRELHEDLRAISKEIYMERHDAEYGLER
;
A
#
# COMPACT_ATOMS: atom_id res chain seq x y z
N MET A 1 35.81 -36.28 -23.39
CA MET A 1 35.13 -35.46 -22.41
C MET A 1 33.90 -36.21 -21.91
N ASN A 2 33.77 -36.42 -20.62
CA ASN A 2 32.73 -37.28 -20.09
C ASN A 2 31.41 -36.48 -20.05
N THR A 3 30.38 -36.90 -20.82
CA THR A 3 29.06 -36.23 -20.92
C THR A 3 28.38 -36.08 -19.54
N LYS A 4 28.66 -36.98 -18.61
CA LYS A 4 28.17 -36.89 -17.22
C LYS A 4 28.76 -35.68 -16.47
N LEU A 5 30.03 -35.34 -16.72
CA LEU A 5 30.72 -34.22 -16.07
C LEU A 5 30.15 -32.89 -16.56
N VAL A 6 29.81 -32.79 -17.84
CA VAL A 6 29.16 -31.59 -18.43
C VAL A 6 27.76 -31.39 -17.87
N ILE A 7 27.01 -32.47 -17.67
CA ILE A 7 25.67 -32.43 -17.07
C ILE A 7 25.74 -31.96 -15.62
N TYR A 8 26.70 -32.44 -14.83
CA TYR A 8 26.88 -32.02 -13.43
C TYR A 8 27.35 -30.58 -13.31
N THR A 9 28.19 -30.10 -14.21
CA THR A 9 28.60 -28.69 -14.22
C THR A 9 27.47 -27.76 -14.65
N LEU A 10 26.64 -28.17 -15.60
CA LEU A 10 25.42 -27.43 -15.97
C LEU A 10 24.38 -27.39 -14.85
N LEU A 11 24.17 -28.51 -14.15
CA LEU A 11 23.28 -28.57 -12.98
C LEU A 11 23.79 -27.71 -11.82
N PHE A 12 25.10 -27.67 -11.60
CA PHE A 12 25.69 -26.86 -10.54
C PHE A 12 25.61 -25.35 -10.82
N VAL A 13 25.74 -24.96 -12.10
CA VAL A 13 25.57 -23.53 -12.52
C VAL A 13 24.12 -23.05 -12.36
N ILE A 14 23.13 -23.94 -12.59
CA ILE A 14 21.72 -23.64 -12.39
C ILE A 14 21.39 -23.43 -10.90
N LEU A 15 22.06 -24.15 -10.01
CA LEU A 15 21.88 -24.01 -8.55
C LEU A 15 22.49 -22.72 -7.98
N LEU A 16 23.40 -22.08 -8.72
CA LEU A 16 24.05 -20.82 -8.32
C LEU A 16 23.38 -19.57 -8.89
N LEU A 17 22.27 -19.72 -9.64
CA LEU A 17 21.48 -18.56 -10.01
C LEU A 17 20.90 -17.94 -8.72
N PRO A 18 21.27 -16.70 -8.38
CA PRO A 18 20.64 -16.05 -7.27
C PRO A 18 19.13 -16.05 -7.55
N ALA A 19 18.35 -16.53 -6.60
CA ALA A 19 16.92 -16.34 -6.64
C ALA A 19 16.70 -14.84 -6.86
N VAL A 20 16.25 -14.45 -8.05
CA VAL A 20 15.82 -13.08 -8.30
C VAL A 20 14.58 -12.93 -7.46
N THR A 21 14.77 -12.55 -6.22
CA THR A 21 13.68 -12.05 -5.41
C THR A 21 13.19 -10.81 -6.13
N TYR A 22 12.04 -10.92 -6.77
CA TYR A 22 11.29 -9.75 -7.22
C TYR A 22 10.92 -8.96 -5.98
N ALA A 23 11.85 -8.10 -5.53
CA ALA A 23 11.53 -7.08 -4.56
C ALA A 23 10.45 -6.20 -5.20
N GLU A 24 9.27 -6.16 -4.61
CA GLU A 24 8.21 -5.24 -5.05
C GLU A 24 8.83 -3.85 -5.26
N PRO A 25 8.60 -3.22 -6.41
CA PRO A 25 9.09 -1.87 -6.63
C PRO A 25 8.63 -0.98 -5.47
N ARG A 26 9.56 -0.28 -4.90
CA ARG A 26 9.46 0.50 -3.67
C ARG A 26 8.13 1.25 -3.55
N GLY A 27 7.18 0.71 -2.80
CA GLY A 27 5.94 1.38 -2.45
C GLY A 27 4.82 1.33 -3.51
N GLN A 28 4.89 0.50 -4.55
CA GLN A 28 3.78 0.37 -5.52
C GLN A 28 2.51 -0.18 -4.86
N GLY A 29 2.63 -1.16 -3.98
CA GLY A 29 1.48 -1.68 -3.23
C GLY A 29 0.84 -0.62 -2.34
N PHE A 30 1.64 0.24 -1.71
CA PHE A 30 1.17 1.38 -0.94
C PHE A 30 0.42 2.38 -1.82
N ASN A 31 1.01 2.81 -2.93
CA ASN A 31 0.41 3.77 -3.85
C ASN A 31 -0.91 3.25 -4.41
N LYS A 32 -0.96 1.98 -4.81
CA LYS A 32 -2.19 1.35 -5.31
C LYS A 32 -3.31 1.38 -4.27
N ARG A 33 -3.01 1.03 -3.02
CA ARG A 33 -3.99 1.08 -1.92
C ARG A 33 -4.45 2.50 -1.64
N GLN A 34 -3.53 3.46 -1.63
CA GLN A 34 -3.88 4.87 -1.44
C GLN A 34 -4.79 5.39 -2.54
N HIS A 35 -4.54 5.05 -3.81
CA HIS A 35 -5.44 5.37 -4.91
C HIS A 35 -6.83 4.74 -4.75
N GLN A 36 -6.90 3.50 -4.28
CA GLN A 36 -8.17 2.84 -3.99
C GLN A 36 -8.94 3.56 -2.87
N GLN A 37 -8.26 4.00 -1.83
CA GLN A 37 -8.86 4.77 -0.74
C GLN A 37 -9.39 6.11 -1.25
N MET A 38 -8.61 6.83 -2.04
CA MET A 38 -9.06 8.09 -2.64
C MET A 38 -10.32 7.92 -3.49
N ARG A 39 -10.39 6.87 -4.33
CA ARG A 39 -11.61 6.56 -5.09
C ARG A 39 -12.81 6.27 -4.19
N ARG A 40 -12.61 5.60 -3.07
CA ARG A 40 -13.70 5.35 -2.10
C ARG A 40 -14.20 6.64 -1.47
N ILE A 41 -13.31 7.58 -1.17
CA ILE A 41 -13.68 8.91 -0.68
C ILE A 41 -14.48 9.67 -1.75
N GLU A 42 -14.01 9.69 -2.99
CA GLU A 42 -14.71 10.31 -4.12
C GLU A 42 -16.11 9.73 -4.33
N GLN A 43 -16.23 8.41 -4.31
CA GLN A 43 -17.53 7.74 -4.38
C GLN A 43 -18.43 8.10 -3.22
N GLY A 44 -17.90 8.21 -2.01
CA GLY A 44 -18.65 8.64 -0.83
C GLY A 44 -19.19 10.06 -0.97
N ILE A 45 -18.40 10.97 -1.53
CA ILE A 45 -18.83 12.34 -1.84
C ILE A 45 -19.97 12.34 -2.88
N MET A 46 -19.77 11.61 -3.99
CA MET A 46 -20.73 11.57 -5.10
C MET A 46 -22.06 10.95 -4.70
N ARG A 47 -22.05 9.96 -3.81
CA ARG A 47 -23.26 9.29 -3.30
C ARG A 47 -23.92 10.00 -2.12
N GLY A 48 -23.26 11.02 -1.56
CA GLY A 48 -23.73 11.68 -0.36
C GLY A 48 -23.49 10.90 0.94
N ASP A 49 -22.68 9.83 0.90
CA ASP A 49 -22.30 9.05 2.08
C ASP A 49 -21.32 9.81 2.99
N LEU A 50 -20.58 10.76 2.44
CA LEU A 50 -19.64 11.62 3.14
C LEU A 50 -20.09 13.07 3.09
N SER A 51 -20.12 13.72 4.25
CA SER A 51 -20.27 15.18 4.30
C SER A 51 -19.00 15.86 3.78
N PRO A 52 -19.08 17.15 3.34
CA PRO A 52 -17.89 17.89 2.92
C PRO A 52 -16.80 17.96 3.99
N GLN A 53 -17.16 18.02 5.25
CA GLN A 53 -16.21 18.07 6.37
C GLN A 53 -15.53 16.72 6.57
N GLU A 54 -16.27 15.61 6.54
CA GLU A 54 -15.73 14.27 6.64
C GLU A 54 -14.77 13.96 5.48
N ALA A 55 -15.17 14.31 4.27
CA ALA A 55 -14.34 14.16 3.09
C ALA A 55 -13.02 14.93 3.20
N ARG A 56 -13.07 16.21 3.63
CA ARG A 56 -11.86 17.02 3.83
C ARG A 56 -10.93 16.42 4.87
N ARG A 57 -11.46 15.90 5.98
CA ARG A 57 -10.68 15.26 7.03
C ARG A 57 -9.97 14.00 6.51
N LEU A 58 -10.67 13.16 5.79
CA LEU A 58 -10.11 11.94 5.21
C LEU A 58 -9.04 12.25 4.16
N ILE A 59 -9.28 13.22 3.28
CA ILE A 59 -8.30 13.68 2.28
C ILE A 59 -7.06 14.24 2.96
N HIS A 60 -7.23 14.98 4.05
CA HIS A 60 -6.09 15.52 4.81
C HIS A 60 -5.23 14.40 5.39
N ARG A 61 -5.85 13.38 5.98
CA ARG A 61 -5.13 12.19 6.49
C ARG A 61 -4.37 11.45 5.40
N GLU A 62 -4.96 11.30 4.22
CA GLU A 62 -4.29 10.68 3.06
C GLU A 62 -3.06 11.49 2.62
N ARG A 63 -3.15 12.81 2.65
CA ARG A 63 -2.00 13.69 2.34
C ARG A 63 -0.88 13.58 3.37
N GLU A 64 -1.23 13.55 4.65
CA GLU A 64 -0.24 13.36 5.73
C GLU A 64 0.46 12.02 5.59
N LEU A 65 -0.27 10.96 5.32
CA LEU A 65 0.29 9.63 5.12
C LEU A 65 1.24 9.59 3.91
N ARG A 66 0.89 10.28 2.81
CA ARG A 66 1.78 10.42 1.66
C ARG A 66 3.08 11.14 2.03
N ARG A 67 3.01 12.23 2.75
CA ARG A 67 4.19 12.96 3.23
C ARG A 67 5.07 12.09 4.13
N LYS A 68 4.46 11.33 5.02
CA LYS A 68 5.16 10.38 5.88
C LYS A 68 5.93 9.34 5.06
N LYS A 69 5.29 8.78 4.03
CA LYS A 69 5.94 7.83 3.11
C LYS A 69 7.10 8.49 2.37
N GLU A 70 6.91 9.69 1.84
CA GLU A 70 7.97 10.44 1.15
C GLU A 70 9.15 10.72 2.08
N PHE A 71 8.89 11.09 3.32
CA PHE A 71 9.91 11.29 4.33
C PHE A 71 10.69 10.00 4.62
N TYR A 72 10.01 8.87 4.84
CA TYR A 72 10.66 7.58 5.07
C TYR A 72 11.46 7.10 3.86
N ALA A 73 10.98 7.34 2.66
CA ALA A 73 11.67 6.96 1.43
C ALA A 73 12.78 7.92 1.00
N SER A 74 13.01 9.03 1.71
CA SER A 74 13.97 10.08 1.32
C SER A 74 15.42 9.60 1.31
N ASP A 75 15.76 8.58 2.08
CA ASP A 75 17.10 7.95 2.10
C ASP A 75 17.28 6.88 1.00
N GLY A 76 16.29 6.70 0.14
CA GLY A 76 16.31 5.79 -1.00
C GLY A 76 15.69 4.41 -0.72
N ARG A 77 15.28 4.09 0.50
CA ARG A 77 14.64 2.81 0.82
C ARG A 77 13.79 2.88 2.08
N LEU A 78 12.71 2.08 2.08
CA LEU A 78 11.86 1.88 3.25
C LEU A 78 12.37 0.68 4.06
N THR A 79 12.57 0.88 5.36
CA THR A 79 12.86 -0.23 6.27
C THR A 79 11.61 -1.12 6.45
N PRO A 80 11.75 -2.38 6.88
CA PRO A 80 10.60 -3.22 7.20
C PRO A 80 9.66 -2.60 8.25
N GLU A 81 10.21 -1.90 9.24
CA GLU A 81 9.45 -1.21 10.30
C GLU A 81 8.65 -0.04 9.74
N GLU A 82 9.29 0.82 8.94
CA GLU A 82 8.63 1.95 8.27
C GLU A 82 7.50 1.46 7.34
N ARG A 83 7.74 0.39 6.60
CA ARG A 83 6.75 -0.22 5.73
C ARG A 83 5.55 -0.73 6.53
N ARG A 84 5.80 -1.43 7.63
CA ARG A 84 4.73 -1.92 8.51
C ARG A 84 3.89 -0.78 9.06
N GLU A 85 4.52 0.27 9.55
CA GLU A 85 3.85 1.45 10.09
C GLU A 85 2.97 2.14 9.02
N LEU A 86 3.49 2.33 7.82
CA LEU A 86 2.71 2.89 6.71
C LEU A 86 1.50 2.03 6.35
N HIS A 87 1.62 0.70 6.40
CA HIS A 87 0.50 -0.20 6.16
C HIS A 87 -0.53 -0.20 7.30
N GLU A 88 -0.10 0.00 8.53
CA GLU A 88 -1.00 0.18 9.68
C GLU A 88 -1.80 1.47 9.55
N ASP A 89 -1.15 2.56 9.17
CA ASP A 89 -1.82 3.84 8.91
C ASP A 89 -2.84 3.73 7.75
N LEU A 90 -2.48 3.04 6.65
CA LEU A 90 -3.42 2.75 5.56
C LEU A 90 -4.65 1.98 6.04
N ARG A 91 -4.47 0.97 6.88
CA ARG A 91 -5.58 0.20 7.44
C ARG A 91 -6.47 1.05 8.34
N ALA A 92 -5.87 1.92 9.14
CA ALA A 92 -6.62 2.83 10.01
C ALA A 92 -7.49 3.80 9.20
N ILE A 93 -6.94 4.39 8.14
CA ILE A 93 -7.70 5.28 7.24
C ILE A 93 -8.77 4.49 6.49
N SER A 94 -8.49 3.28 6.03
CA SER A 94 -9.48 2.43 5.36
C SER A 94 -10.68 2.13 6.23
N LYS A 95 -10.43 1.85 7.51
CA LYS A 95 -11.49 1.63 8.52
C LYS A 95 -12.32 2.90 8.74
N GLU A 96 -11.65 4.06 8.84
CA GLU A 96 -12.33 5.34 9.02
C GLU A 96 -13.22 5.69 7.82
N ILE A 97 -12.74 5.50 6.59
CA ILE A 97 -13.56 5.66 5.37
C ILE A 97 -14.80 4.76 5.42
N TYR A 98 -14.62 3.51 5.80
CA TYR A 98 -15.73 2.57 5.93
C TYR A 98 -16.76 3.05 6.94
N MET A 99 -16.33 3.42 8.13
CA MET A 99 -17.22 3.86 9.21
C MET A 99 -17.99 5.12 8.82
N GLU A 100 -17.31 6.14 8.32
CA GLU A 100 -17.93 7.41 7.91
C GLU A 100 -18.96 7.23 6.78
N ARG A 101 -18.70 6.34 5.83
CA ARG A 101 -19.64 6.06 4.75
C ARG A 101 -20.87 5.27 5.20
N HIS A 102 -20.74 4.41 6.22
CA HIS A 102 -21.82 3.54 6.70
C HIS A 102 -22.61 4.17 7.86
N ASP A 103 -22.09 5.20 8.51
CA ASP A 103 -22.82 5.91 9.57
C ASP A 103 -24.15 6.51 9.04
N ALA A 104 -24.18 6.93 7.77
CA ALA A 104 -25.37 7.39 7.11
C ALA A 104 -26.46 6.31 6.96
N GLU A 105 -26.06 5.06 6.75
CA GLU A 105 -26.99 3.92 6.59
C GLU A 105 -27.68 3.55 7.90
N TYR A 106 -27.01 3.77 9.03
CA TYR A 106 -27.54 3.46 10.36
C TYR A 106 -28.27 4.63 11.03
N GLY A 107 -28.43 5.76 10.32
CA GLY A 107 -29.11 6.95 10.84
C GLY A 107 -28.39 7.58 12.02
N LEU A 108 -27.11 7.30 12.19
CA LEU A 108 -26.29 7.98 13.19
C LEU A 108 -26.06 9.41 12.74
N GLU A 109 -26.59 10.37 13.52
CA GLU A 109 -26.41 11.80 13.24
C GLU A 109 -24.92 12.15 13.28
N ARG A 110 -24.54 12.91 12.30
CA ARG A 110 -23.17 13.39 12.09
C ARG A 110 -22.94 14.73 12.76
#